data_6e452b907f798cdc9a38807a7b973112
#
_entry.id   6e452b907f798cdc9a38807a7b973112
#
_cell.length_a   1.000
_cell.length_b   1.000
_cell.length_c   1.000
_cell.angle_alpha   90.00
_cell.angle_beta   90.00
_cell.angle_gamma   90.00
#
_symmetry.space_group_name_H-M   'P 1'
#
loop_
_entity.id
_entity.type
_entity.pdbx_description
1 polymer ?
#
loop_
_entity_poly.entity_id
_entity_poly.type
_entity_poly.pdbx_seq_one_letter_code
_entity_poly.pdbx_strand_id
1 'polypeptide(L)'
;MAAGASVALLGGTPHQSVQAVAITLKNMLGLVCDPVAGLVEVPCVKRNAAGVAQCFIAIDLALAGVESIIPPDEVIDAMANIGRVMHKDLKETGLGGLAATPTGKRLAAKVWDK
;
A
#
# COMPACT_ATOMS: atom_id res chain seq x y z
N MET A 1 8.64 4.91 -3.78
CA MET A 1 9.43 6.11 -4.17
C MET A 1 9.88 6.92 -2.95
N ALA A 2 9.00 7.36 -2.06
CA ALA A 2 9.37 8.15 -0.88
C ALA A 2 10.47 7.48 -0.02
N ALA A 3 10.36 6.19 0.28
CA ALA A 3 11.36 5.47 1.07
C ALA A 3 12.76 5.53 0.44
N GLY A 4 12.88 5.24 -0.86
CA GLY A 4 14.19 5.30 -1.55
C GLY A 4 14.77 6.71 -1.60
N ALA A 5 13.93 7.73 -1.86
CA ALA A 5 14.37 9.12 -1.85
C ALA A 5 14.84 9.57 -0.47
N SER A 6 14.14 9.17 0.59
CA SER A 6 14.51 9.50 1.97
C SER A 6 15.84 8.86 2.38
N VAL A 7 16.08 7.61 1.99
CA VAL A 7 17.38 6.96 2.22
C VAL A 7 18.52 7.75 1.56
N ALA A 8 18.33 8.20 0.32
CA ALA A 8 19.32 9.02 -0.38
C ALA A 8 19.55 10.36 0.33
N LEU A 9 18.48 11.04 0.77
CA LEU A 9 18.57 12.30 1.52
C LEU A 9 19.29 12.14 2.88
N LEU A 10 19.16 10.98 3.51
CA LEU A 10 19.83 10.66 4.78
C LEU A 10 21.27 10.14 4.58
N GLY A 11 21.81 10.21 3.37
CA GLY A 11 23.19 9.81 3.07
C GLY A 11 23.38 8.32 2.84
N GLY A 12 22.30 7.55 2.66
CA GLY A 12 22.39 6.15 2.30
C GLY A 12 22.89 5.93 0.87
N THR A 13 23.39 4.73 0.61
CA THR A 13 23.88 4.33 -0.71
C THR A 13 22.73 4.10 -1.72
N PRO A 14 23.01 4.13 -3.04
CA PRO A 14 22.03 3.72 -4.04
C PRO A 14 21.47 2.32 -3.80
N HIS A 15 22.30 1.38 -3.35
CA HIS A 15 21.87 0.03 -2.99
C HIS A 15 20.82 0.07 -1.85
N GLN A 16 21.12 0.79 -0.77
CA GLN A 16 20.17 0.94 0.36
C GLN A 16 18.85 1.61 -0.07
N SER A 17 18.91 2.60 -0.97
CA SER A 17 17.70 3.23 -1.52
C SER A 17 16.82 2.21 -2.23
N VAL A 18 17.41 1.33 -3.03
CA VAL A 18 16.71 0.25 -3.75
C VAL A 18 16.15 -0.79 -2.78
N GLN A 19 16.90 -1.15 -1.73
CA GLN A 19 16.40 -2.05 -0.67
C GLN A 19 15.17 -1.46 0.04
N ALA A 20 15.19 -0.18 0.38
CA ALA A 20 14.05 0.48 1.01
C ALA A 20 12.79 0.45 0.11
N VAL A 21 12.94 0.61 -1.19
CA VAL A 21 11.83 0.49 -2.15
C VAL A 21 11.27 -0.94 -2.11
N ALA A 22 12.12 -1.95 -2.23
CA ALA A 22 11.71 -3.36 -2.21
C ALA A 22 11.01 -3.73 -0.91
N ILE A 23 11.56 -3.33 0.25
CA ILE A 23 10.97 -3.58 1.57
C ILE A 23 9.59 -2.92 1.68
N THR A 24 9.46 -1.65 1.26
CA THR A 24 8.18 -0.96 1.29
C THR A 24 7.12 -1.68 0.45
N LEU A 25 7.45 -2.03 -0.79
CA LEU A 25 6.51 -2.66 -1.72
C LEU A 25 6.08 -4.04 -1.24
N LYS A 26 7.02 -4.89 -0.81
CA LYS A 26 6.67 -6.25 -0.35
C LYS A 26 5.79 -6.25 0.91
N ASN A 27 5.95 -5.27 1.79
CA ASN A 27 5.10 -5.13 2.98
C ASN A 27 3.68 -4.65 2.64
N MET A 28 3.46 -4.19 1.42
CA MET A 28 2.17 -3.69 0.94
C MET A 28 1.54 -4.57 -0.15
N LEU A 29 2.09 -5.78 -0.40
CA LEU A 29 1.54 -6.72 -1.36
C LEU A 29 0.11 -7.14 -0.98
N GLY A 30 -0.78 -7.17 -1.95
CA GLY A 30 -2.14 -7.66 -1.76
C GLY A 30 -3.09 -6.73 -1.01
N LEU A 31 -2.71 -5.49 -0.74
CA LEU A 31 -3.63 -4.52 -0.18
C LEU A 31 -4.77 -4.25 -1.16
N VAL A 32 -5.99 -4.47 -0.68
CA VAL A 32 -7.20 -4.24 -1.47
C VAL A 32 -7.58 -2.77 -1.52
N CYS A 33 -8.30 -2.37 -2.55
CA CYS A 33 -8.91 -1.06 -2.69
C CYS A 33 -10.44 -1.20 -2.61
N ASP A 34 -10.98 -0.94 -1.42
CA ASP A 34 -12.37 -1.22 -1.05
C ASP A 34 -13.05 0.00 -0.39
N PRO A 35 -13.04 1.18 -1.06
CA PRO A 35 -13.53 2.42 -0.48
C PRO A 35 -15.04 2.37 -0.21
N VAL A 36 -15.44 2.73 1.01
CA VAL A 36 -16.84 2.81 1.40
C VAL A 36 -17.53 3.92 0.60
N ALA A 37 -18.69 3.62 0.04
CA ALA A 37 -19.44 4.49 -0.87
C ALA A 37 -18.65 4.93 -2.13
N GLY A 38 -17.56 4.27 -2.46
CA GLY A 38 -16.68 4.70 -3.54
C GLY A 38 -15.83 5.95 -3.23
N LEU A 39 -15.89 6.46 -2.00
CA LEU A 39 -15.19 7.67 -1.58
C LEU A 39 -13.82 7.34 -0.98
N VAL A 40 -12.80 8.12 -1.36
CA VAL A 40 -11.42 7.92 -0.89
C VAL A 40 -11.23 8.49 0.53
N GLU A 41 -12.07 8.07 1.46
CA GLU A 41 -12.04 8.48 2.87
C GLU A 41 -11.86 7.28 3.81
N VAL A 42 -12.78 6.31 3.73
CA VAL A 42 -12.77 5.12 4.58
C VAL A 42 -12.54 3.88 3.71
N PRO A 43 -11.44 3.17 3.91
CA PRO A 43 -10.37 3.32 4.90
C PRO A 43 -9.17 4.16 4.44
N CYS A 44 -9.24 4.78 3.26
CA CYS A 44 -8.11 5.29 2.49
C CYS A 44 -7.22 6.29 3.26
N VAL A 45 -7.82 7.23 4.00
CA VAL A 45 -7.05 8.22 4.82
C VAL A 45 -6.15 7.51 5.84
N LYS A 46 -6.67 6.48 6.51
CA LYS A 46 -5.90 5.70 7.49
C LYS A 46 -4.85 4.80 6.83
N ARG A 47 -5.15 4.23 5.66
CA ARG A 47 -4.18 3.44 4.87
C ARG A 47 -3.04 4.30 4.34
N ASN A 48 -3.31 5.55 3.95
CA ASN A 48 -2.25 6.49 3.55
C ASN A 48 -1.31 6.79 4.72
N ALA A 49 -1.84 7.02 5.91
CA ALA A 49 -1.02 7.19 7.12
C ALA A 49 -0.18 5.93 7.43
N ALA A 50 -0.78 4.74 7.31
CA ALA A 50 -0.06 3.48 7.45
C ALA A 50 1.05 3.32 6.40
N GLY A 51 0.80 3.76 5.16
CA GLY A 51 1.80 3.77 4.08
C GLY A 51 3.02 4.64 4.42
N VAL A 52 2.80 5.80 5.05
CA VAL A 52 3.90 6.65 5.53
C VAL A 52 4.71 5.93 6.61
N ALA A 53 4.05 5.28 7.57
CA ALA A 53 4.74 4.51 8.61
C ALA A 53 5.59 3.36 8.00
N GLN A 54 5.08 2.68 6.97
CA GLN A 54 5.83 1.65 6.25
C GLN A 54 7.07 2.22 5.55
N CYS A 55 7.01 3.45 5.04
CA CYS A 55 8.19 4.11 4.48
C CYS A 55 9.28 4.30 5.55
N PHE A 56 8.95 4.78 6.73
CA PHE A 56 9.92 4.97 7.82
C PHE A 56 10.55 3.64 8.26
N ILE A 57 9.74 2.59 8.42
CA ILE A 57 10.24 1.25 8.75
C ILE A 57 11.24 0.77 7.68
N ALA A 58 10.92 0.95 6.41
CA ALA A 58 11.81 0.52 5.32
C ALA A 58 13.10 1.35 5.25
N ILE A 59 13.05 2.65 5.54
CA ILE A 59 14.20 3.54 5.62
C ILE A 59 15.15 3.05 6.72
N ASP A 60 14.64 2.85 7.93
CA ASP A 60 15.44 2.42 9.08
C ASP A 60 16.09 1.06 8.84
N LEU A 61 15.33 0.09 8.30
CA LEU A 61 15.87 -1.23 7.96
C LEU A 61 16.98 -1.14 6.91
N ALA A 62 16.77 -0.39 5.83
CA ALA A 62 17.75 -0.25 4.76
C ALA A 62 19.04 0.48 5.24
N LEU A 63 18.89 1.54 6.02
CA LEU A 63 20.04 2.25 6.59
C LEU A 63 20.81 1.40 7.60
N ALA A 64 20.10 0.52 8.32
CA ALA A 64 20.74 -0.49 9.20
C ALA A 64 21.40 -1.65 8.44
N GLY A 65 21.34 -1.66 7.10
CA GLY A 65 21.95 -2.72 6.27
C GLY A 65 21.09 -3.97 6.12
N VAL A 66 19.80 -3.92 6.47
CA VAL A 66 18.88 -5.03 6.25
C VAL A 66 18.47 -5.08 4.77
N GLU A 67 18.71 -6.20 4.14
CA GLU A 67 18.37 -6.42 2.74
C GLU A 67 16.95 -6.99 2.56
N SER A 68 16.33 -6.63 1.44
CA SER A 68 15.03 -7.18 1.05
C SER A 68 15.10 -8.68 0.72
N ILE A 69 16.27 -9.19 0.34
CA ILE A 69 16.52 -10.53 -0.20
C ILE A 69 15.89 -10.71 -1.59
N ILE A 70 14.61 -10.39 -1.74
CA ILE A 70 13.95 -10.39 -3.05
C ILE A 70 14.24 -9.05 -3.72
N PRO A 71 14.80 -9.06 -4.95
CA PRO A 71 15.11 -7.84 -5.69
C PRO A 71 13.84 -7.01 -5.98
N PRO A 72 13.97 -5.66 -6.11
CA PRO A 72 12.82 -4.79 -6.32
C PRO A 72 12.02 -5.12 -7.58
N ASP A 73 12.67 -5.51 -8.67
CA ASP A 73 11.97 -5.88 -9.91
C ASP A 73 11.08 -7.10 -9.72
N GLU A 74 11.56 -8.12 -8.99
CA GLU A 74 10.76 -9.30 -8.67
C GLU A 74 9.61 -8.95 -7.70
N VAL A 75 9.82 -8.02 -6.77
CA VAL A 75 8.75 -7.53 -5.89
C VAL A 75 7.68 -6.79 -6.69
N ILE A 76 8.08 -5.98 -7.68
CA ILE A 76 7.16 -5.28 -8.58
C ILE A 76 6.35 -6.29 -9.42
N ASP A 77 7.02 -7.29 -9.98
CA ASP A 77 6.35 -8.36 -10.74
C ASP A 77 5.38 -9.15 -9.86
N ALA A 78 5.76 -9.49 -8.64
CA ALA A 78 4.89 -10.14 -7.67
C ALA A 78 3.65 -9.28 -7.36
N MET A 79 3.84 -7.98 -7.15
CA MET A 79 2.74 -7.03 -6.93
C MET A 79 1.79 -6.98 -8.12
N ALA A 80 2.32 -6.91 -9.33
CA ALA A 80 1.54 -6.91 -10.57
C ALA A 80 0.75 -8.22 -10.75
N ASN A 81 1.38 -9.36 -10.45
CA ASN A 81 0.74 -10.68 -10.52
C ASN A 81 -0.40 -10.81 -9.50
N ILE A 82 -0.17 -10.42 -8.25
CA ILE A 82 -1.21 -10.40 -7.20
C ILE A 82 -2.37 -9.49 -7.63
N GLY A 83 -2.07 -8.31 -8.17
CA GLY A 83 -3.09 -7.39 -8.67
C GLY A 83 -3.93 -7.99 -9.80
N ARG A 84 -3.33 -8.79 -10.69
CA ARG A 84 -4.08 -9.45 -11.77
C ARG A 84 -5.07 -10.49 -11.26
N VAL A 85 -4.69 -11.31 -10.28
CA VAL A 85 -5.55 -12.37 -9.73
C VAL A 85 -6.51 -11.88 -8.65
N MET A 86 -6.32 -10.68 -8.13
CA MET A 86 -7.23 -10.08 -7.15
C MET A 86 -8.63 -9.96 -7.73
N HIS A 87 -9.66 -10.31 -6.95
CA HIS A 87 -11.05 -10.21 -7.39
C HIS A 87 -11.39 -8.76 -7.78
N LYS A 88 -12.17 -8.59 -8.83
CA LYS A 88 -12.55 -7.28 -9.37
C LYS A 88 -13.19 -6.35 -8.33
N ASP A 89 -14.01 -6.90 -7.43
CA ASP A 89 -14.71 -6.13 -6.40
C ASP A 89 -13.77 -5.51 -5.35
N LEU A 90 -12.50 -5.91 -5.33
CA LEU A 90 -11.46 -5.39 -4.45
C LEU A 90 -10.53 -4.38 -5.14
N LYS A 91 -10.88 -3.96 -6.37
CA LYS A 91 -10.11 -3.05 -7.22
C LYS A 91 -10.83 -1.71 -7.39
N GLU A 92 -11.01 -0.97 -6.30
CA GLU A 92 -11.59 0.38 -6.27
C GLU A 92 -13.09 0.47 -6.69
N THR A 93 -13.80 -0.66 -6.71
CA THR A 93 -15.20 -0.68 -7.13
C THR A 93 -16.18 -0.27 -6.03
N GLY A 94 -15.77 -0.29 -4.77
CA GLY A 94 -16.69 -0.12 -3.63
C GLY A 94 -17.68 -1.26 -3.44
N LEU A 95 -17.48 -2.40 -4.13
CA LEU A 95 -18.40 -3.54 -4.10
C LEU A 95 -17.97 -4.65 -3.15
N GLY A 96 -16.68 -4.70 -2.77
CA GLY A 96 -16.13 -5.75 -1.93
C GLY A 96 -15.49 -5.20 -0.65
N GLY A 97 -14.86 -6.10 0.13
CA GLY A 97 -14.10 -5.73 1.31
C GLY A 97 -14.94 -4.97 2.36
N LEU A 98 -14.36 -3.88 2.88
CA LEU A 98 -15.02 -3.04 3.89
C LEU A 98 -16.31 -2.39 3.39
N ALA A 99 -16.37 -2.02 2.10
CA ALA A 99 -17.56 -1.44 1.49
C ALA A 99 -18.75 -2.40 1.52
N ALA A 100 -18.51 -3.70 1.43
CA ALA A 100 -19.56 -4.73 1.44
C ALA A 100 -20.04 -5.10 2.87
N THR A 101 -19.41 -4.61 3.92
CA THR A 101 -19.86 -4.87 5.30
C THR A 101 -21.21 -4.20 5.59
N PRO A 102 -21.98 -4.70 6.58
CA PRO A 102 -23.26 -4.07 6.95
C PRO A 102 -23.11 -2.59 7.30
N THR A 103 -22.05 -2.22 7.99
CA THR A 103 -21.77 -0.81 8.32
C THR A 103 -21.35 -0.01 7.08
N GLY A 104 -20.51 -0.57 6.21
CA GLY A 104 -20.14 0.06 4.95
C GLY A 104 -21.34 0.39 4.09
N LYS A 105 -22.24 -0.55 3.89
CA LYS A 105 -23.49 -0.36 3.15
C LYS A 105 -24.39 0.70 3.79
N ARG A 106 -24.54 0.69 5.11
CA ARG A 106 -25.34 1.70 5.82
C ARG A 106 -24.75 3.11 5.69
N LEU A 107 -23.43 3.24 5.70
CA LEU A 107 -22.76 4.51 5.48
C LEU A 107 -22.90 4.98 4.03
N ALA A 108 -22.76 4.08 3.07
CA ALA A 108 -22.98 4.39 1.66
C ALA A 108 -24.40 4.93 1.39
N ALA A 109 -25.43 4.29 1.95
CA ALA A 109 -26.80 4.79 1.85
C ALA A 109 -26.94 6.23 2.37
N LYS A 110 -26.34 6.55 3.51
CA LYS A 110 -26.37 7.93 4.05
C LYS A 110 -25.71 8.98 3.16
N VAL A 111 -24.75 8.56 2.33
CA VAL A 111 -24.06 9.47 1.41
C VAL A 111 -24.91 9.74 0.17
N TRP A 112 -25.58 8.71 -0.36
CA TRP A 112 -26.25 8.76 -1.65
C TRP A 112 -27.77 8.96 -1.56
N ASP A 113 -28.40 8.66 -0.42
CA ASP A 113 -29.84 8.86 -0.18
C ASP A 113 -30.12 10.30 0.33
N LYS A 114 -29.72 11.30 -0.44
CA LYS A 114 -30.09 12.72 -0.20
C LYS A 114 -31.18 13.18 -1.13
#